data_37ca404beed5bae666e74043ef0dcdef
#
_entry.id   37ca404beed5bae666e74043ef0dcdef
#
_cell.length_a   1.000
_cell.length_b   1.000
_cell.length_c   1.000
_cell.angle_alpha   90.00
_cell.angle_beta   90.00
_cell.angle_gamma   90.00
#
_symmetry.space_group_name_H-M   'P 1'
#
loop_
_entity.id
_entity.type
_entity.pdbx_description
1 polymer ?
#
loop_
_entity_poly.entity_id
_entity_poly.type
_entity_poly.pdbx_seq_one_letter_code
_entity_poly.pdbx_strand_id
1 'polypeptide(L)'
;MNMSIGRMLALVGGVAVAMATTAAQQSELLIRNGLIVTAEGRVEADLRIRGEQVAEIGPNLQAGAGARIIDARGMLVVPGGVDPHTHLVPELPNPPRPNANQDDYASGSRGALAGGVTTVSNFIPLQDQPASAYADRVAGDIEKSSIADVFVHVTIGNDPTRFTQPTTLRDLVARGFSSTGEDFLANLSFDRNALGFYKAFKASGAAGILSMMHCEDASIIADSKETMVAEGRGSLHNIGLSAPTVAEVVAVQRVVAIAEATGAPVYILHTSSARALHVAEEAMSRGLPVYVETRPVYLHLTEDVYLRPDVGLYVGTPLLRQKRDQDALWEGIAKGTVHTIGSDHTAFSKEAKLDPTQTVANFRAGFNNLQDYRPMLYSEGVAKARITVEQFVSVTATNPAKIFGLYPRKGTIQVGSDADVVIWDPTVKKTIRDQDELSNARYSTYSGWELTGLPRTTIRRGEIVFDSGKVIGKPGTGKFIPQQGWQRPRLPHTSS
;
A
#
# COMPACT_ATOMS: atom_id res chain seq x y z
N MET A 1 1.61 46.64 86.78
CA MET A 1 1.82 47.18 85.45
C MET A 1 1.57 46.03 84.39
N ASN A 2 0.32 45.89 84.01
CA ASN A 2 -0.13 44.82 83.10
C ASN A 2 -0.53 45.45 81.80
N MET A 3 0.08 45.04 80.71
CA MET A 3 -0.36 45.40 79.38
C MET A 3 -0.94 44.14 78.70
N SER A 4 -2.21 44.29 78.37
CA SER A 4 -3.03 43.31 77.61
C SER A 4 -2.74 43.42 76.14
N ILE A 5 -2.46 42.26 75.47
CA ILE A 5 -2.28 42.18 74.03
C ILE A 5 -3.56 41.57 73.43
N GLY A 6 -4.26 42.41 72.66
CA GLY A 6 -5.46 41.96 71.89
C GLY A 6 -5.08 41.12 70.66
N ARG A 7 -5.76 40.03 70.51
CA ARG A 7 -5.65 39.16 69.29
C ARG A 7 -6.61 39.68 68.22
N MET A 8 -6.07 40.06 67.09
CA MET A 8 -6.79 40.38 65.87
C MET A 8 -6.93 39.11 65.01
N LEU A 9 -8.14 38.56 64.84
CA LEU A 9 -8.44 37.48 63.90
C LEU A 9 -8.64 38.08 62.50
N ALA A 10 -7.73 37.69 61.57
CA ALA A 10 -7.90 37.96 60.15
C ALA A 10 -8.64 36.79 59.48
N LEU A 11 -9.89 37.00 59.01
CA LEU A 11 -10.56 36.07 58.13
C LEU A 11 -9.94 36.16 56.73
N VAL A 12 -9.29 35.07 56.27
CA VAL A 12 -8.89 34.91 54.90
C VAL A 12 -10.02 34.10 54.18
N GLY A 13 -10.83 34.83 53.44
CA GLY A 13 -11.82 34.21 52.54
C GLY A 13 -11.13 33.64 51.31
N GLY A 14 -10.96 32.33 51.23
CA GLY A 14 -10.51 31.64 50.05
C GLY A 14 -11.61 31.55 48.98
N VAL A 15 -11.44 32.30 47.90
CA VAL A 15 -12.25 32.10 46.66
C VAL A 15 -11.69 30.93 45.93
N ALA A 16 -12.35 29.77 46.00
CA ALA A 16 -12.06 28.62 45.14
C ALA A 16 -12.55 28.91 43.72
N VAL A 17 -11.62 29.31 42.82
CA VAL A 17 -11.89 29.34 41.37
C VAL A 17 -11.90 27.93 40.87
N ALA A 18 -13.06 27.37 40.64
CA ALA A 18 -13.24 26.13 39.92
C ALA A 18 -12.86 26.35 38.44
N MET A 19 -11.63 25.97 38.09
CA MET A 19 -11.25 25.82 36.66
C MET A 19 -12.04 24.67 36.10
N ALA A 20 -13.15 24.94 35.42
CA ALA A 20 -13.82 24.01 34.54
C ALA A 20 -12.88 23.81 33.35
N THR A 21 -12.13 22.72 33.33
CA THR A 21 -11.46 22.23 32.12
C THR A 21 -12.56 21.83 31.14
N THR A 22 -12.88 22.71 30.20
CA THR A 22 -13.67 22.34 29.03
C THR A 22 -12.83 21.31 28.27
N ALA A 23 -13.14 20.02 28.45
CA ALA A 23 -12.67 18.99 27.57
C ALA A 23 -13.08 19.43 26.16
N ALA A 24 -12.12 19.67 25.27
CA ALA A 24 -12.39 19.99 23.88
C ALA A 24 -13.31 18.88 23.36
N GLN A 25 -14.52 19.24 22.97
CA GLN A 25 -15.51 18.29 22.48
C GLN A 25 -14.93 17.67 21.22
N GLN A 26 -14.54 16.38 21.29
CA GLN A 26 -13.99 15.68 20.14
C GLN A 26 -15.02 15.74 19.01
N SER A 27 -14.56 16.05 17.80
CA SER A 27 -15.40 16.09 16.62
C SER A 27 -16.10 14.73 16.45
N GLU A 28 -17.42 14.74 16.34
CA GLU A 28 -18.21 13.52 16.11
C GLU A 28 -18.70 13.51 14.66
N LEU A 29 -18.48 12.38 13.99
CA LEU A 29 -19.02 12.08 12.67
C LEU A 29 -19.90 10.83 12.80
N LEU A 30 -21.14 10.91 12.28
CA LEU A 30 -22.07 9.80 12.26
C LEU A 30 -22.44 9.45 10.81
N ILE A 31 -22.05 8.27 10.37
CA ILE A 31 -22.42 7.70 9.06
C ILE A 31 -23.66 6.83 9.29
N ARG A 32 -24.76 7.12 8.59
CA ARG A 32 -26.04 6.43 8.73
C ARG A 32 -26.43 5.64 7.50
N ASN A 33 -27.24 4.62 7.72
CA ASN A 33 -27.93 3.85 6.69
C ASN A 33 -26.99 3.16 5.68
N GLY A 34 -25.71 2.97 6.00
CA GLY A 34 -24.75 2.35 5.12
C GLY A 34 -24.69 0.83 5.28
N LEU A 35 -24.29 0.12 4.22
CA LEU A 35 -23.89 -1.27 4.33
C LEU A 35 -22.39 -1.34 4.68
N ILE A 36 -22.10 -1.59 5.96
CA ILE A 36 -20.70 -1.78 6.41
C ILE A 36 -20.22 -3.12 5.91
N VAL A 37 -19.07 -3.14 5.22
CA VAL A 37 -18.44 -4.34 4.68
C VAL A 37 -17.03 -4.44 5.22
N THR A 38 -16.72 -5.58 5.83
CA THR A 38 -15.37 -5.97 6.23
C THR A 38 -14.96 -7.24 5.48
N ALA A 39 -13.74 -7.72 5.69
CA ALA A 39 -13.30 -8.99 5.11
C ALA A 39 -14.06 -10.20 5.68
N GLU A 40 -14.62 -10.07 6.86
CA GLU A 40 -15.35 -11.14 7.58
C GLU A 40 -16.85 -11.17 7.28
N GLY A 41 -17.40 -10.11 6.63
CA GLY A 41 -18.82 -10.05 6.29
C GLY A 41 -19.35 -8.63 6.20
N ARG A 42 -20.68 -8.51 6.14
CA ARG A 42 -21.39 -7.23 5.98
C ARG A 42 -22.57 -7.09 6.93
N VAL A 43 -22.86 -5.86 7.32
CA VAL A 43 -23.98 -5.51 8.20
C VAL A 43 -24.55 -4.14 7.88
N GLU A 44 -25.88 -4.00 7.84
CA GLU A 44 -26.54 -2.70 7.80
C GLU A 44 -26.51 -2.08 9.20
N ALA A 45 -25.76 -1.01 9.36
CA ALA A 45 -25.61 -0.32 10.64
C ALA A 45 -25.16 1.12 10.44
N ASP A 46 -25.37 1.93 11.49
CA ASP A 46 -24.77 3.25 11.62
C ASP A 46 -23.36 3.11 12.23
N LEU A 47 -22.46 4.00 11.84
CA LEU A 47 -21.07 4.06 12.30
C LEU A 47 -20.81 5.43 12.94
N ARG A 48 -20.45 5.42 14.23
CA ARG A 48 -20.03 6.61 14.95
C ARG A 48 -18.52 6.69 15.02
N ILE A 49 -17.99 7.84 14.66
CA ILE A 49 -16.57 8.18 14.76
C ILE A 49 -16.42 9.31 15.79
N ARG A 50 -15.46 9.18 16.70
CA ARG A 50 -15.09 10.23 17.66
C ARG A 50 -13.57 10.45 17.60
N GLY A 51 -13.18 11.68 17.30
CA GLY A 51 -11.78 11.96 17.06
C GLY A 51 -11.23 11.10 15.92
N GLU A 52 -10.14 10.38 16.16
CA GLU A 52 -9.48 9.56 15.14
C GLU A 52 -9.98 8.10 15.05
N GLN A 53 -10.96 7.70 15.90
CA GLN A 53 -11.32 6.28 16.05
C GLN A 53 -12.79 5.99 15.78
N VAL A 54 -13.05 4.76 15.37
CA VAL A 54 -14.37 4.16 15.37
C VAL A 54 -14.81 3.98 16.82
N ALA A 55 -15.89 4.66 17.22
CA ALA A 55 -16.37 4.67 18.59
C ALA A 55 -17.53 3.68 18.82
N GLU A 56 -18.40 3.50 17.83
CA GLU A 56 -19.60 2.67 17.98
C GLU A 56 -20.12 2.22 16.61
N ILE A 57 -20.64 0.99 16.56
CA ILE A 57 -21.34 0.42 15.41
C ILE A 57 -22.65 -0.16 15.92
N GLY A 58 -23.76 0.24 15.34
CA GLY A 58 -25.07 -0.26 15.77
C GLY A 58 -26.22 0.37 14.99
N PRO A 59 -27.44 -0.17 15.14
CA PRO A 59 -28.61 0.38 14.46
C PRO A 59 -29.09 1.66 15.12
N ASN A 60 -29.59 2.60 14.33
CA ASN A 60 -30.32 3.81 14.80
C ASN A 60 -29.55 4.65 15.84
N LEU A 61 -28.27 4.87 15.66
CA LEU A 61 -27.45 5.67 16.57
C LEU A 61 -27.92 7.12 16.60
N GLN A 62 -28.10 7.68 17.81
CA GLN A 62 -28.48 9.08 17.97
C GLN A 62 -27.25 9.99 17.82
N ALA A 63 -27.36 11.02 16.98
CA ALA A 63 -26.30 11.99 16.83
C ALA A 63 -26.09 12.80 18.11
N GLY A 64 -24.83 12.98 18.51
CA GLY A 64 -24.45 13.90 19.56
C GLY A 64 -24.68 15.35 19.14
N ALA A 65 -24.67 16.26 20.13
CA ALA A 65 -24.81 17.69 19.85
C ALA A 65 -23.61 18.16 18.99
N GLY A 66 -23.87 18.75 17.82
CA GLY A 66 -22.83 19.22 16.90
C GLY A 66 -22.18 18.13 16.01
N ALA A 67 -22.70 16.89 16.05
CA ALA A 67 -22.21 15.82 15.17
C ALA A 67 -22.47 16.15 13.70
N ARG A 68 -21.47 15.91 12.86
CA ARG A 68 -21.64 15.89 11.39
C ARG A 68 -22.27 14.57 10.98
N ILE A 69 -23.35 14.62 10.20
CA ILE A 69 -24.06 13.42 9.74
C ILE A 69 -23.82 13.23 8.25
N ILE A 70 -23.50 11.99 7.84
CA ILE A 70 -23.44 11.58 6.43
C ILE A 70 -24.48 10.46 6.23
N ASP A 71 -25.41 10.66 5.30
CA ASP A 71 -26.31 9.58 4.84
C ASP A 71 -25.62 8.75 3.77
N ALA A 72 -25.40 7.47 4.08
CA ALA A 72 -24.78 6.48 3.22
C ALA A 72 -25.79 5.48 2.65
N ARG A 73 -27.06 5.84 2.57
CA ARG A 73 -28.12 4.96 2.04
C ARG A 73 -27.82 4.51 0.62
N GLY A 74 -27.87 3.20 0.40
CA GLY A 74 -27.53 2.58 -0.89
C GLY A 74 -26.03 2.54 -1.19
N MET A 75 -25.19 2.94 -0.23
CA MET A 75 -23.73 2.93 -0.37
C MET A 75 -23.10 1.86 0.50
N LEU A 76 -21.90 1.44 0.09
CA LEU A 76 -21.04 0.61 0.91
C LEU A 76 -20.19 1.49 1.82
N VAL A 77 -19.97 1.04 3.04
CA VAL A 77 -19.03 1.64 3.99
C VAL A 77 -17.92 0.63 4.21
N VAL A 78 -16.79 0.85 3.57
CA VAL A 78 -15.66 -0.09 3.56
C VAL A 78 -14.43 0.49 4.27
N PRO A 79 -13.50 -0.33 4.77
CA PRO A 79 -12.24 0.18 5.31
C PRO A 79 -11.46 0.97 4.26
N GLY A 80 -10.74 1.98 4.70
CA GLY A 80 -9.72 2.63 3.89
C GLY A 80 -8.71 1.62 3.36
N GLY A 81 -8.33 1.76 2.08
CA GLY A 81 -7.33 0.89 1.47
C GLY A 81 -5.97 1.03 2.14
N VAL A 82 -5.25 -0.08 2.19
CA VAL A 82 -3.85 -0.17 2.60
C VAL A 82 -3.07 -0.67 1.39
N ASP A 83 -2.31 0.22 0.76
CA ASP A 83 -1.48 -0.12 -0.39
C ASP A 83 -0.07 -0.51 0.08
N PRO A 84 0.30 -1.80 -0.03
CA PRO A 84 1.59 -2.28 0.48
C PRO A 84 2.76 -1.99 -0.47
N HIS A 85 2.53 -1.33 -1.61
CA HIS A 85 3.57 -1.18 -2.62
C HIS A 85 3.42 0.11 -3.41
N THR A 86 4.17 1.16 -3.00
CA THR A 86 4.28 2.41 -3.76
C THR A 86 5.72 2.94 -3.76
N HIS A 87 6.07 3.71 -4.78
CA HIS A 87 7.36 4.37 -4.93
C HIS A 87 7.18 5.89 -4.97
N LEU A 88 6.89 6.47 -3.81
CA LEU A 88 6.79 7.93 -3.67
C LEU A 88 8.15 8.50 -3.24
N VAL A 89 8.47 9.70 -3.69
CA VAL A 89 9.67 10.39 -3.19
C VAL A 89 9.30 11.32 -2.03
N PRO A 90 10.17 11.51 -1.03
CA PRO A 90 9.91 12.45 0.06
C PRO A 90 9.69 13.89 -0.44
N GLU A 91 10.46 14.29 -1.44
CA GLU A 91 10.41 15.61 -2.06
C GLU A 91 10.82 15.53 -3.53
N LEU A 92 10.09 16.22 -4.38
CA LEU A 92 10.41 16.28 -5.82
C LEU A 92 11.69 17.07 -6.05
N PRO A 93 12.52 16.68 -7.03
CA PRO A 93 13.70 17.45 -7.38
C PRO A 93 13.33 18.85 -7.91
N ASN A 94 14.11 19.85 -7.49
CA ASN A 94 13.96 21.22 -8.00
C ASN A 94 15.29 21.66 -8.64
N PRO A 95 15.35 21.89 -9.98
CA PRO A 95 14.23 21.85 -10.92
C PRO A 95 13.70 20.44 -11.19
N PRO A 96 12.44 20.32 -11.65
CA PRO A 96 11.83 19.03 -12.00
C PRO A 96 12.67 18.25 -13.03
N ARG A 97 12.76 16.94 -12.85
CA ARG A 97 13.49 16.03 -13.77
C ARG A 97 12.48 15.12 -14.47
N PRO A 98 12.29 15.25 -15.79
CA PRO A 98 11.30 14.46 -16.53
C PRO A 98 11.47 12.94 -16.37
N ASN A 99 12.72 12.48 -16.22
CA ASN A 99 13.07 11.07 -16.07
C ASN A 99 13.11 10.57 -14.62
N ALA A 100 12.70 11.39 -13.63
CA ALA A 100 12.53 10.99 -12.25
C ALA A 100 11.06 10.64 -11.96
N ASN A 101 10.82 9.99 -10.81
CA ASN A 101 9.46 9.83 -10.32
C ASN A 101 8.81 11.21 -10.12
N GLN A 102 7.56 11.35 -10.58
CA GLN A 102 6.82 12.62 -10.59
C GLN A 102 5.98 12.81 -9.33
N ASP A 103 5.79 11.76 -8.50
CA ASP A 103 4.97 11.85 -7.30
C ASP A 103 5.79 11.80 -6.02
N ASP A 104 5.59 12.83 -5.20
CA ASP A 104 5.98 12.88 -3.80
C ASP A 104 4.83 12.44 -2.87
N TYR A 105 5.08 12.51 -1.55
CA TYR A 105 4.05 12.17 -0.57
C TYR A 105 2.78 13.02 -0.72
N ALA A 106 2.87 14.29 -1.09
CA ALA A 106 1.71 15.15 -1.24
C ALA A 106 0.88 14.78 -2.48
N SER A 107 1.53 14.63 -3.64
CA SER A 107 0.85 14.31 -4.90
C SER A 107 0.35 12.87 -4.94
N GLY A 108 1.16 11.91 -4.52
CA GLY A 108 0.75 10.52 -4.41
C GLY A 108 -0.41 10.33 -3.44
N SER A 109 -0.40 11.02 -2.28
CA SER A 109 -1.52 11.00 -1.35
C SER A 109 -2.84 11.48 -1.97
N ARG A 110 -2.82 12.49 -2.83
CA ARG A 110 -4.04 12.96 -3.52
C ARG A 110 -4.66 11.85 -4.36
N GLY A 111 -3.85 11.17 -5.16
CA GLY A 111 -4.30 10.04 -5.96
C GLY A 111 -4.82 8.88 -5.08
N ALA A 112 -4.04 8.50 -4.05
CA ALA A 112 -4.42 7.45 -3.10
C ALA A 112 -5.80 7.70 -2.49
N LEU A 113 -6.02 8.88 -1.92
CA LEU A 113 -7.27 9.25 -1.23
C LEU A 113 -8.45 9.31 -2.18
N ALA A 114 -8.27 9.76 -3.42
CA ALA A 114 -9.31 9.74 -4.46
C ALA A 114 -9.69 8.31 -4.85
N GLY A 115 -8.72 7.38 -4.85
CA GLY A 115 -8.94 5.95 -5.03
C GLY A 115 -9.47 5.21 -3.79
N GLY A 116 -9.65 5.91 -2.65
CA GLY A 116 -10.12 5.32 -1.40
C GLY A 116 -9.01 4.58 -0.63
N VAL A 117 -7.75 4.92 -0.86
CA VAL A 117 -6.58 4.42 -0.11
C VAL A 117 -6.21 5.45 0.96
N THR A 118 -6.25 5.04 2.23
CA THR A 118 -5.93 5.93 3.36
C THR A 118 -4.53 5.72 3.89
N THR A 119 -3.94 4.57 3.60
CA THR A 119 -2.59 4.21 4.05
C THR A 119 -1.80 3.64 2.88
N VAL A 120 -0.63 4.21 2.61
CA VAL A 120 0.30 3.74 1.57
C VAL A 120 1.61 3.27 2.21
N SER A 121 2.35 2.42 1.52
CA SER A 121 3.72 2.11 1.90
C SER A 121 4.74 2.96 1.14
N ASN A 122 6.01 2.85 1.51
CA ASN A 122 7.12 3.32 0.68
C ASN A 122 8.38 2.52 0.99
N PHE A 123 9.31 2.46 0.03
CA PHE A 123 10.60 1.79 0.17
C PHE A 123 11.69 2.83 0.43
N ILE A 124 12.31 2.79 1.60
CA ILE A 124 13.31 3.79 1.99
C ILE A 124 14.60 3.09 2.46
N PRO A 125 15.76 3.40 1.87
CA PRO A 125 17.02 2.78 2.27
C PRO A 125 17.45 3.25 3.67
N LEU A 126 17.97 2.31 4.47
CA LEU A 126 18.50 2.58 5.80
C LEU A 126 19.70 3.53 5.74
N GLN A 127 20.49 3.49 4.67
CA GLN A 127 21.75 4.23 4.50
C GLN A 127 22.73 3.94 5.65
N ASP A 128 23.80 4.72 5.78
CA ASP A 128 24.77 4.55 6.86
C ASP A 128 24.42 5.42 8.09
N GLN A 129 23.31 5.08 8.75
CA GLN A 129 22.80 5.79 9.93
C GLN A 129 22.22 4.84 10.97
N PRO A 130 22.17 5.21 12.26
CA PRO A 130 21.48 4.45 13.30
C PRO A 130 19.97 4.36 13.02
N ALA A 131 19.33 3.28 13.49
CA ALA A 131 17.87 3.10 13.34
C ALA A 131 17.05 4.24 13.96
N SER A 132 17.54 4.93 14.99
CA SER A 132 16.89 6.10 15.59
C SER A 132 16.86 7.28 14.62
N ALA A 133 18.00 7.67 14.06
CA ALA A 133 18.09 8.77 13.11
C ALA A 133 17.29 8.47 11.82
N TYR A 134 17.28 7.20 11.40
CA TYR A 134 16.44 6.75 10.30
C TYR A 134 14.95 6.97 10.60
N ALA A 135 14.49 6.54 11.77
CA ALA A 135 13.10 6.69 12.18
C ALA A 135 12.65 8.15 12.24
N ASP A 136 13.47 9.01 12.86
CA ASP A 136 13.18 10.44 13.00
C ASP A 136 13.09 11.13 11.62
N ARG A 137 14.03 10.79 10.71
CA ARG A 137 14.01 11.31 9.34
C ARG A 137 12.78 10.86 8.58
N VAL A 138 12.46 9.57 8.60
CA VAL A 138 11.31 9.00 7.90
C VAL A 138 10.00 9.62 8.39
N ALA A 139 9.80 9.71 9.70
CA ALA A 139 8.61 10.34 10.27
C ALA A 139 8.52 11.81 9.88
N GLY A 140 9.63 12.55 9.96
CA GLY A 140 9.70 13.97 9.59
C GLY A 140 9.38 14.22 8.11
N ASP A 141 9.91 13.39 7.19
CA ASP A 141 9.63 13.48 5.75
C ASP A 141 8.13 13.24 5.45
N ILE A 142 7.52 12.25 6.09
CA ILE A 142 6.10 11.92 5.93
C ILE A 142 5.22 13.05 6.49
N GLU A 143 5.45 13.45 7.73
CA GLU A 143 4.64 14.46 8.43
C GLU A 143 4.80 15.86 7.85
N LYS A 144 5.83 16.12 7.04
CA LYS A 144 6.03 17.38 6.34
C LYS A 144 5.01 17.59 5.23
N SER A 145 4.62 16.54 4.50
CA SER A 145 3.90 16.71 3.23
C SER A 145 2.80 15.69 2.94
N SER A 146 2.81 14.51 3.58
CA SER A 146 1.80 13.48 3.29
C SER A 146 0.41 13.89 3.75
N ILE A 147 -0.63 13.48 3.00
CA ILE A 147 -2.02 13.56 3.41
C ILE A 147 -2.50 12.16 3.84
N ALA A 148 -2.10 11.11 3.13
CA ALA A 148 -2.34 9.73 3.53
C ALA A 148 -1.40 9.33 4.68
N ASP A 149 -1.78 8.33 5.46
CA ASP A 149 -0.86 7.71 6.40
C ASP A 149 0.14 6.83 5.65
N VAL A 150 1.35 6.69 6.19
CA VAL A 150 2.45 5.97 5.51
C VAL A 150 3.13 5.00 6.47
N PHE A 151 3.32 3.76 6.04
CA PHE A 151 4.26 2.83 6.67
C PHE A 151 5.44 2.56 5.72
N VAL A 152 6.53 1.99 6.23
CA VAL A 152 7.77 1.96 5.45
C VAL A 152 8.41 0.58 5.47
N HIS A 153 8.85 0.14 4.29
CA HIS A 153 9.73 -1.00 4.09
C HIS A 153 11.17 -0.52 4.00
N VAL A 154 12.04 -1.13 4.79
CA VAL A 154 13.46 -0.75 4.83
C VAL A 154 14.20 -1.45 3.70
N THR A 155 14.74 -0.72 2.73
CA THR A 155 15.48 -1.31 1.62
C THR A 155 16.87 -1.78 2.07
N ILE A 156 17.19 -3.07 1.82
CA ILE A 156 18.51 -3.66 2.10
C ILE A 156 19.56 -3.11 1.11
N GLY A 157 19.18 -2.89 -0.14
CA GLY A 157 20.06 -2.41 -1.20
C GLY A 157 21.08 -3.48 -1.63
N ASN A 158 22.29 -3.04 -2.00
CA ASN A 158 23.33 -3.93 -2.51
C ASN A 158 24.24 -4.53 -1.43
N ASP A 159 24.15 -4.02 -0.18
CA ASP A 159 24.94 -4.51 0.95
C ASP A 159 24.04 -5.05 2.07
N PRO A 160 23.88 -6.37 2.17
CA PRO A 160 23.05 -7.00 3.20
C PRO A 160 23.72 -7.05 4.58
N THR A 161 24.96 -6.61 4.75
CA THR A 161 25.77 -6.84 5.97
C THR A 161 25.08 -6.28 7.22
N ARG A 162 24.47 -5.11 7.14
CA ARG A 162 23.77 -4.48 8.26
C ARG A 162 22.54 -5.27 8.73
N PHE A 163 21.90 -5.97 7.81
CA PHE A 163 20.73 -6.81 8.08
C PHE A 163 21.09 -8.20 8.61
N THR A 164 22.38 -8.47 8.83
CA THR A 164 22.85 -9.65 9.57
C THR A 164 23.10 -9.37 11.05
N GLN A 165 22.99 -8.12 11.50
CA GLN A 165 23.30 -7.69 12.87
C GLN A 165 22.03 -7.65 13.74
N PRO A 166 21.92 -8.51 14.78
CA PRO A 166 20.71 -8.60 15.60
C PRO A 166 20.35 -7.31 16.34
N THR A 167 21.32 -6.45 16.67
CA THR A 167 21.08 -5.15 17.31
C THR A 167 20.34 -4.20 16.38
N THR A 168 20.83 -4.04 15.14
CA THR A 168 20.19 -3.20 14.12
C THR A 168 18.76 -3.65 13.84
N LEU A 169 18.53 -4.96 13.70
CA LEU A 169 17.22 -5.51 13.41
C LEU A 169 16.23 -5.31 14.56
N ARG A 170 16.66 -5.54 15.81
CA ARG A 170 15.81 -5.26 17.00
C ARG A 170 15.46 -3.79 17.12
N ASP A 171 16.43 -2.89 16.86
CA ASP A 171 16.20 -1.46 16.93
C ASP A 171 15.22 -0.98 15.83
N LEU A 172 15.26 -1.57 14.62
CA LEU A 172 14.29 -1.30 13.57
C LEU A 172 12.89 -1.76 13.98
N VAL A 173 12.74 -3.01 14.43
CA VAL A 173 11.44 -3.56 14.86
C VAL A 173 10.84 -2.75 16.01
N ALA A 174 11.66 -2.38 17.02
CA ALA A 174 11.21 -1.57 18.15
C ALA A 174 10.71 -0.17 17.74
N ARG A 175 11.11 0.31 16.56
CA ARG A 175 10.68 1.60 15.98
C ARG A 175 9.61 1.47 14.92
N GLY A 176 9.06 0.27 14.73
CA GLY A 176 7.95 0.04 13.81
C GLY A 176 8.36 -0.22 12.36
N PHE A 177 9.56 -0.73 12.12
CA PHE A 177 10.03 -1.17 10.81
C PHE A 177 10.20 -2.69 10.81
N SER A 178 9.15 -3.41 10.40
CA SER A 178 9.09 -4.87 10.46
C SER A 178 8.98 -5.53 9.09
N SER A 179 9.35 -4.81 8.05
CA SER A 179 9.46 -5.34 6.69
C SER A 179 10.66 -4.75 5.98
N THR A 180 11.32 -5.57 5.15
CA THR A 180 12.41 -5.14 4.27
C THR A 180 12.02 -5.35 2.82
N GLY A 181 12.57 -4.56 1.92
CA GLY A 181 12.37 -4.63 0.48
C GLY A 181 12.48 -3.25 -0.17
N GLU A 182 12.29 -3.16 -1.40
CA GLU A 182 12.16 -4.18 -2.42
C GLU A 182 13.55 -4.78 -2.71
N ASP A 183 13.72 -6.09 -2.45
CA ASP A 183 15.01 -6.75 -2.65
C ASP A 183 15.00 -7.46 -4.01
N PHE A 184 15.82 -6.96 -4.93
CA PHE A 184 15.80 -7.36 -6.33
C PHE A 184 16.66 -8.60 -6.61
N LEU A 185 16.02 -9.74 -6.91
CA LEU A 185 16.72 -10.85 -7.55
C LEU A 185 17.08 -10.53 -9.01
N ALA A 186 16.37 -9.60 -9.63
CA ALA A 186 16.69 -9.08 -10.95
C ALA A 186 17.99 -8.24 -11.01
N ASN A 187 18.64 -8.04 -9.88
CA ASN A 187 19.92 -7.36 -9.81
C ASN A 187 21.05 -8.36 -9.60
N LEU A 188 22.05 -8.37 -10.48
CA LEU A 188 23.26 -9.22 -10.37
C LEU A 188 24.02 -9.04 -9.04
N SER A 189 23.78 -7.98 -8.27
CA SER A 189 24.35 -7.82 -6.93
C SER A 189 23.88 -8.90 -5.97
N PHE A 190 22.66 -9.41 -6.12
CA PHE A 190 22.14 -10.53 -5.34
C PHE A 190 22.99 -11.79 -5.61
N ASP A 191 23.25 -12.13 -6.86
CA ASP A 191 24.05 -13.30 -7.22
C ASP A 191 25.51 -13.20 -6.77
N ARG A 192 26.09 -12.01 -6.84
CA ARG A 192 27.45 -11.75 -6.36
C ARG A 192 27.60 -11.91 -4.85
N ASN A 193 26.53 -11.70 -4.08
CA ASN A 193 26.56 -11.79 -2.62
C ASN A 193 25.41 -12.66 -2.05
N ALA A 194 25.09 -13.75 -2.73
CA ALA A 194 23.98 -14.63 -2.35
C ALA A 194 24.03 -15.11 -0.89
N LEU A 195 25.25 -15.42 -0.39
CA LEU A 195 25.45 -15.82 1.01
C LEU A 195 25.12 -14.68 1.98
N GLY A 196 25.48 -13.44 1.65
CA GLY A 196 25.14 -12.26 2.45
C GLY A 196 23.64 -12.05 2.55
N PHE A 197 22.92 -12.09 1.45
CA PHE A 197 21.46 -11.99 1.41
C PHE A 197 20.78 -13.16 2.14
N TYR A 198 21.24 -14.39 1.95
CA TYR A 198 20.74 -15.54 2.70
C TYR A 198 20.83 -15.33 4.23
N LYS A 199 21.99 -14.84 4.71
CA LYS A 199 22.19 -14.54 6.13
C LYS A 199 21.29 -13.39 6.60
N ALA A 200 21.09 -12.35 5.77
CA ALA A 200 20.22 -11.24 6.07
C ALA A 200 18.76 -11.70 6.21
N PHE A 201 18.24 -12.48 5.28
CA PHE A 201 16.87 -13.01 5.36
C PHE A 201 16.67 -13.91 6.58
N LYS A 202 17.64 -14.80 6.88
CA LYS A 202 17.59 -15.61 8.08
C LYS A 202 17.55 -14.78 9.36
N ALA A 203 18.39 -13.76 9.45
CA ALA A 203 18.44 -12.87 10.62
C ALA A 203 17.19 -11.99 10.73
N SER A 204 16.70 -11.44 9.61
CA SER A 204 15.48 -10.65 9.54
C SER A 204 14.26 -11.46 9.99
N GLY A 205 14.08 -12.68 9.49
CA GLY A 205 13.00 -13.57 9.91
C GLY A 205 13.04 -13.90 11.40
N ALA A 206 14.23 -14.18 11.95
CA ALA A 206 14.42 -14.41 13.38
C ALA A 206 14.12 -13.18 14.27
N ALA A 207 14.23 -11.97 13.69
CA ALA A 207 13.89 -10.72 14.35
C ALA A 207 12.41 -10.30 14.21
N GLY A 208 11.60 -11.05 13.48
CA GLY A 208 10.21 -10.70 13.19
C GLY A 208 10.07 -9.67 12.07
N ILE A 209 10.92 -9.73 11.07
CA ILE A 209 10.91 -8.88 9.86
C ILE A 209 10.51 -9.74 8.67
N LEU A 210 9.52 -9.27 7.89
CA LEU A 210 9.08 -9.84 6.63
C LEU A 210 9.96 -9.34 5.48
N SER A 211 10.50 -10.26 4.66
CA SER A 211 11.32 -9.89 3.49
C SER A 211 10.47 -9.86 2.22
N MET A 212 10.49 -8.73 1.49
CA MET A 212 9.74 -8.49 0.26
C MET A 212 10.67 -8.59 -0.94
N MET A 213 10.30 -9.42 -1.92
CA MET A 213 11.19 -9.87 -2.98
C MET A 213 10.64 -9.57 -4.38
N HIS A 214 11.38 -8.79 -5.17
CA HIS A 214 11.18 -8.67 -6.61
C HIS A 214 11.76 -9.92 -7.28
N CYS A 215 10.89 -10.78 -7.80
CA CYS A 215 11.26 -12.12 -8.24
C CYS A 215 11.41 -12.21 -9.77
N GLU A 216 12.56 -11.81 -10.30
CA GLU A 216 12.98 -12.06 -11.69
C GLU A 216 14.46 -12.44 -11.71
N ASP A 217 14.84 -13.46 -12.48
CA ASP A 217 16.25 -13.89 -12.59
C ASP A 217 17.05 -12.95 -13.48
N ALA A 218 18.07 -12.33 -12.90
CA ALA A 218 18.87 -11.31 -13.57
C ALA A 218 19.65 -11.85 -14.77
N SER A 219 20.15 -13.09 -14.71
CA SER A 219 20.98 -13.68 -15.76
C SER A 219 20.15 -14.02 -16.99
N ILE A 220 18.95 -14.59 -16.79
CA ILE A 220 18.01 -14.91 -17.87
C ILE A 220 17.56 -13.62 -18.59
N ILE A 221 17.26 -12.56 -17.82
CA ILE A 221 16.84 -11.28 -18.40
C ILE A 221 17.98 -10.61 -19.17
N ALA A 222 19.21 -10.64 -18.63
CA ALA A 222 20.36 -10.05 -19.28
C ALA A 222 20.64 -10.73 -20.64
N ASP A 223 20.70 -12.07 -20.66
CA ASP A 223 20.90 -12.85 -21.88
C ASP A 223 19.80 -12.60 -22.91
N SER A 224 18.53 -12.58 -22.47
CA SER A 224 17.40 -12.30 -23.36
C SER A 224 17.50 -10.92 -24.02
N LYS A 225 17.84 -9.89 -23.25
CA LYS A 225 18.00 -8.52 -23.77
C LYS A 225 19.21 -8.40 -24.72
N GLU A 226 20.35 -8.97 -24.37
CA GLU A 226 21.56 -8.99 -25.22
C GLU A 226 21.29 -9.67 -26.55
N THR A 227 20.67 -10.85 -26.53
CA THR A 227 20.27 -11.59 -27.71
C THR A 227 19.33 -10.78 -28.60
N MET A 228 18.27 -10.18 -28.02
CA MET A 228 17.33 -9.38 -28.78
C MET A 228 17.96 -8.17 -29.45
N VAL A 229 18.89 -7.49 -28.78
CA VAL A 229 19.62 -6.35 -29.34
C VAL A 229 20.50 -6.82 -30.49
N ALA A 230 21.25 -7.92 -30.31
CA ALA A 230 22.15 -8.50 -31.33
C ALA A 230 21.36 -8.93 -32.59
N GLU A 231 20.14 -9.40 -32.44
CA GLU A 231 19.25 -9.81 -33.53
C GLU A 231 18.45 -8.67 -34.17
N GLY A 232 18.69 -7.42 -33.77
CA GLY A 232 17.96 -6.25 -34.28
C GLY A 232 16.50 -6.14 -33.78
N ARG A 233 16.12 -6.89 -32.75
CA ARG A 233 14.79 -6.89 -32.12
C ARG A 233 14.68 -5.96 -30.90
N GLY A 234 15.55 -4.95 -30.82
CA GLY A 234 15.65 -4.02 -29.69
C GLY A 234 14.48 -3.04 -29.52
N SER A 235 13.50 -3.00 -30.44
CA SER A 235 12.32 -2.13 -30.35
C SER A 235 11.51 -2.44 -29.08
N LEU A 236 10.95 -1.38 -28.47
CA LEU A 236 10.11 -1.48 -27.28
C LEU A 236 8.82 -2.31 -27.54
N HIS A 237 8.34 -2.41 -28.77
CA HIS A 237 7.23 -3.31 -29.14
C HIS A 237 7.54 -4.80 -28.91
N ASN A 238 8.81 -5.18 -28.82
CA ASN A 238 9.23 -6.54 -28.50
C ASN A 238 9.47 -6.74 -26.99
N ILE A 239 9.13 -5.79 -26.15
CA ILE A 239 9.46 -5.79 -24.71
C ILE A 239 8.99 -7.07 -24.00
N GLY A 240 7.84 -7.62 -24.40
CA GLY A 240 7.27 -8.86 -23.83
C GLY A 240 8.22 -10.06 -23.89
N LEU A 241 9.18 -10.06 -24.82
CA LEU A 241 10.16 -11.12 -24.99
C LEU A 241 11.43 -10.92 -24.12
N SER A 242 11.66 -9.71 -23.61
CA SER A 242 12.92 -9.35 -22.93
C SER A 242 13.04 -9.87 -21.50
N ALA A 243 11.93 -10.26 -20.87
CA ALA A 243 11.89 -10.91 -19.57
C ALA A 243 10.91 -12.11 -19.63
N PRO A 244 11.39 -13.27 -20.10
CA PRO A 244 10.53 -14.45 -20.26
C PRO A 244 10.02 -14.94 -18.90
N THR A 245 8.81 -15.53 -18.89
CA THR A 245 8.14 -16.03 -17.67
C THR A 245 9.02 -16.97 -16.84
N VAL A 246 9.95 -17.71 -17.47
CA VAL A 246 10.86 -18.60 -16.74
C VAL A 246 11.78 -17.83 -15.79
N ALA A 247 12.14 -16.57 -16.08
CA ALA A 247 12.94 -15.75 -15.17
C ALA A 247 12.20 -15.49 -13.84
N GLU A 248 10.90 -15.22 -13.90
CA GLU A 248 10.06 -15.07 -12.71
C GLU A 248 9.95 -16.41 -11.94
N VAL A 249 9.71 -17.51 -12.63
CA VAL A 249 9.58 -18.85 -12.04
C VAL A 249 10.84 -19.25 -11.27
N VAL A 250 12.03 -19.11 -11.87
CA VAL A 250 13.33 -19.44 -11.24
C VAL A 250 13.55 -18.60 -9.99
N ALA A 251 13.25 -17.30 -10.05
CA ALA A 251 13.40 -16.41 -8.91
C ALA A 251 12.44 -16.75 -7.76
N VAL A 252 11.17 -17.05 -8.06
CA VAL A 252 10.20 -17.48 -7.04
C VAL A 252 10.62 -18.81 -6.41
N GLN A 253 11.08 -19.79 -7.19
CA GLN A 253 11.61 -21.06 -6.66
C GLN A 253 12.79 -20.80 -5.70
N ARG A 254 13.69 -19.89 -6.04
CA ARG A 254 14.83 -19.52 -5.20
C ARG A 254 14.39 -18.88 -3.89
N VAL A 255 13.42 -17.98 -3.91
CA VAL A 255 12.85 -17.34 -2.71
C VAL A 255 12.15 -18.35 -1.82
N VAL A 256 11.36 -19.24 -2.39
CA VAL A 256 10.70 -20.34 -1.67
C VAL A 256 11.73 -21.25 -0.99
N ALA A 257 12.81 -21.64 -1.70
CA ALA A 257 13.88 -22.44 -1.12
C ALA A 257 14.59 -21.73 0.04
N ILE A 258 14.79 -20.41 -0.05
CA ILE A 258 15.36 -19.60 1.04
C ILE A 258 14.39 -19.58 2.24
N ALA A 259 13.09 -19.38 2.02
CA ALA A 259 12.07 -19.41 3.08
C ALA A 259 12.05 -20.77 3.78
N GLU A 260 12.11 -21.87 3.03
CA GLU A 260 12.17 -23.24 3.57
C GLU A 260 13.43 -23.49 4.41
N ALA A 261 14.58 -23.09 3.90
CA ALA A 261 15.88 -23.31 4.56
C ALA A 261 16.09 -22.43 5.81
N THR A 262 15.41 -21.28 5.89
CA THR A 262 15.60 -20.31 6.98
C THR A 262 14.43 -20.23 7.95
N GLY A 263 13.23 -20.67 7.54
CA GLY A 263 11.97 -20.41 8.25
C GLY A 263 11.51 -18.95 8.20
N ALA A 264 12.22 -18.08 7.46
CA ALA A 264 11.89 -16.67 7.35
C ALA A 264 10.62 -16.43 6.53
N PRO A 265 9.74 -15.48 6.93
CA PRO A 265 8.61 -15.10 6.12
C PRO A 265 9.07 -14.33 4.89
N VAL A 266 8.47 -14.63 3.75
CA VAL A 266 8.75 -13.96 2.48
C VAL A 266 7.46 -13.48 1.82
N TYR A 267 7.55 -12.34 1.18
CA TYR A 267 6.47 -11.73 0.43
C TYR A 267 6.92 -11.54 -1.02
N ILE A 268 6.27 -12.26 -1.91
CA ILE A 268 6.55 -12.22 -3.34
C ILE A 268 5.77 -11.05 -3.91
N LEU A 269 6.50 -10.01 -4.30
CA LEU A 269 5.95 -8.80 -4.91
C LEU A 269 5.38 -9.11 -6.29
N HIS A 270 4.37 -8.36 -6.68
CA HIS A 270 3.83 -8.20 -8.04
C HIS A 270 3.92 -9.46 -8.93
N THR A 271 3.55 -10.63 -8.43
CA THR A 271 3.48 -11.88 -9.20
C THR A 271 2.64 -11.67 -10.47
N SER A 272 3.24 -11.96 -11.63
CA SER A 272 2.66 -11.66 -12.94
C SER A 272 2.15 -12.88 -13.69
N SER A 273 2.63 -14.10 -13.38
CA SER A 273 2.35 -15.29 -14.16
C SER A 273 1.71 -16.43 -13.37
N ALA A 274 0.88 -17.24 -14.06
CA ALA A 274 0.28 -18.45 -13.50
C ALA A 274 1.33 -19.45 -13.00
N ARG A 275 2.46 -19.56 -13.71
CA ARG A 275 3.52 -20.50 -13.34
C ARG A 275 4.24 -20.09 -12.06
N ALA A 276 4.50 -18.80 -11.86
CA ALA A 276 5.11 -18.28 -10.64
C ALA A 276 4.15 -18.40 -9.45
N LEU A 277 2.84 -18.09 -9.67
CA LEU A 277 1.81 -18.27 -8.66
C LEU A 277 1.74 -19.72 -8.20
N HIS A 278 1.78 -20.69 -9.13
CA HIS A 278 1.74 -22.11 -8.79
C HIS A 278 2.90 -22.55 -7.89
N VAL A 279 4.11 -22.06 -8.13
CA VAL A 279 5.26 -22.34 -7.23
C VAL A 279 5.01 -21.82 -5.82
N ALA A 280 4.43 -20.63 -5.69
CA ALA A 280 4.09 -20.08 -4.38
C ALA A 280 2.95 -20.87 -3.69
N GLU A 281 1.93 -21.32 -4.45
CA GLU A 281 0.83 -22.16 -3.96
C GLU A 281 1.34 -23.50 -3.41
N GLU A 282 2.26 -24.15 -4.10
CA GLU A 282 2.91 -25.36 -3.58
C GLU A 282 3.65 -25.11 -2.26
N ALA A 283 4.36 -24.00 -2.14
CA ALA A 283 5.03 -23.61 -0.90
C ALA A 283 4.03 -23.38 0.25
N MET A 284 2.93 -22.67 -0.02
CA MET A 284 1.85 -22.46 0.94
C MET A 284 1.21 -23.77 1.40
N SER A 285 0.97 -24.71 0.46
CA SER A 285 0.40 -26.03 0.81
C SER A 285 1.28 -26.86 1.74
N ARG A 286 2.60 -26.61 1.71
CA ARG A 286 3.59 -27.19 2.64
C ARG A 286 3.68 -26.43 3.97
N GLY A 287 2.88 -25.37 4.15
CA GLY A 287 2.85 -24.56 5.37
C GLY A 287 3.98 -23.53 5.47
N LEU A 288 4.69 -23.21 4.41
CA LEU A 288 5.72 -22.16 4.44
C LEU A 288 5.09 -20.78 4.58
N PRO A 289 5.76 -19.82 5.25
CA PRO A 289 5.26 -18.46 5.43
C PRO A 289 5.54 -17.61 4.17
N VAL A 290 4.85 -17.95 3.09
CA VAL A 290 4.95 -17.29 1.77
C VAL A 290 3.67 -16.51 1.52
N TYR A 291 3.81 -15.24 1.17
CA TYR A 291 2.71 -14.34 0.81
C TYR A 291 2.87 -13.86 -0.62
N VAL A 292 1.78 -13.70 -1.33
CA VAL A 292 1.76 -13.31 -2.75
C VAL A 292 1.02 -12.01 -2.93
N GLU A 293 1.65 -11.09 -3.60
CA GLU A 293 1.05 -9.87 -4.14
C GLU A 293 0.90 -10.00 -5.66
N THR A 294 -0.15 -9.41 -6.21
CA THR A 294 -0.22 -9.09 -7.64
C THR A 294 -0.51 -7.60 -7.84
N ARG A 295 -0.44 -7.14 -9.08
CA ARG A 295 -0.69 -5.73 -9.45
C ARG A 295 -2.00 -5.59 -10.21
N PRO A 296 -2.67 -4.43 -10.09
CA PRO A 296 -3.87 -4.15 -10.88
C PRO A 296 -3.64 -4.31 -12.38
N VAL A 297 -2.48 -3.89 -12.88
CA VAL A 297 -2.16 -3.96 -14.31
C VAL A 297 -2.16 -5.40 -14.85
N TYR A 298 -1.78 -6.39 -14.06
CA TYR A 298 -1.80 -7.81 -14.48
C TYR A 298 -3.22 -8.38 -14.48
N LEU A 299 -4.14 -7.79 -13.73
CA LEU A 299 -5.55 -8.18 -13.68
C LEU A 299 -6.37 -7.57 -14.82
N HIS A 300 -5.89 -6.49 -15.44
CA HIS A 300 -6.67 -5.70 -16.39
C HIS A 300 -6.05 -5.65 -17.79
N LEU A 301 -4.73 -5.76 -17.91
CA LEU A 301 -3.99 -5.66 -19.17
C LEU A 301 -3.28 -6.98 -19.48
N THR A 302 -3.04 -7.21 -20.78
CA THR A 302 -2.23 -8.32 -21.29
C THR A 302 -1.09 -7.80 -22.17
N GLU A 303 -0.17 -8.67 -22.57
CA GLU A 303 0.93 -8.31 -23.47
C GLU A 303 0.47 -7.75 -24.84
N ASP A 304 -0.82 -7.89 -25.19
CA ASP A 304 -1.39 -7.33 -26.42
C ASP A 304 -1.24 -5.79 -26.50
N VAL A 305 -1.17 -5.09 -25.35
CA VAL A 305 -0.95 -3.64 -25.33
C VAL A 305 0.43 -3.24 -25.85
N TYR A 306 1.39 -4.18 -25.93
CA TYR A 306 2.72 -3.90 -26.48
C TYR A 306 2.70 -3.67 -28.00
N LEU A 307 1.60 -4.02 -28.67
CA LEU A 307 1.38 -3.71 -30.10
C LEU A 307 0.86 -2.30 -30.34
N ARG A 308 0.54 -1.54 -29.28
CA ARG A 308 -0.01 -0.20 -29.39
C ARG A 308 1.09 0.83 -29.73
N PRO A 309 0.76 1.91 -30.45
CA PRO A 309 1.71 2.99 -30.75
C PRO A 309 2.28 3.68 -29.49
N ASP A 310 1.52 3.68 -28.41
CA ASP A 310 1.86 4.27 -27.10
C ASP A 310 2.41 3.25 -26.10
N VAL A 311 3.07 2.21 -26.59
CA VAL A 311 3.58 1.05 -25.82
C VAL A 311 4.33 1.46 -24.55
N GLY A 312 5.09 2.55 -24.59
CA GLY A 312 5.84 3.05 -23.43
C GLY A 312 5.00 3.27 -22.18
N LEU A 313 3.71 3.64 -22.32
CA LEU A 313 2.81 3.84 -21.17
C LEU A 313 2.49 2.54 -20.41
N TYR A 314 2.71 1.38 -21.06
CA TYR A 314 2.33 0.06 -20.55
C TYR A 314 3.53 -0.80 -20.13
N VAL A 315 4.70 -0.21 -20.00
CA VAL A 315 5.93 -0.92 -19.62
C VAL A 315 6.24 -0.75 -18.14
N GLY A 316 6.36 -1.87 -17.44
CA GLY A 316 6.80 -2.00 -16.05
C GLY A 316 7.43 -3.38 -15.86
N THR A 317 8.08 -3.64 -14.74
CA THR A 317 8.69 -4.92 -14.39
C THR A 317 8.03 -5.50 -13.13
N PRO A 318 7.73 -6.81 -13.11
CA PRO A 318 7.65 -7.75 -14.24
C PRO A 318 6.73 -7.29 -15.37
N LEU A 319 6.95 -7.87 -16.56
CA LEU A 319 6.19 -7.51 -17.76
C LEU A 319 4.75 -8.05 -17.70
N LEU A 320 3.83 -7.43 -18.46
CA LEU A 320 2.49 -7.94 -18.70
C LEU A 320 2.56 -9.30 -19.40
N ARG A 321 1.63 -10.20 -19.07
CA ARG A 321 1.58 -11.59 -19.55
C ARG A 321 0.34 -11.85 -20.41
N GLN A 322 0.14 -13.10 -20.76
CA GLN A 322 -0.98 -13.53 -21.56
C GLN A 322 -2.29 -13.61 -20.75
N LYS A 323 -3.40 -13.71 -21.46
CA LYS A 323 -4.73 -13.82 -20.85
C LYS A 323 -4.86 -14.96 -19.85
N ARG A 324 -4.23 -16.11 -20.10
CA ARG A 324 -4.22 -17.25 -19.17
C ARG A 324 -3.56 -16.93 -17.82
N ASP A 325 -2.54 -16.06 -17.81
CA ASP A 325 -1.86 -15.62 -16.59
C ASP A 325 -2.76 -14.67 -15.81
N GLN A 326 -3.42 -13.74 -16.52
CA GLN A 326 -4.43 -12.86 -15.95
C GLN A 326 -5.57 -13.66 -15.29
N ASP A 327 -6.09 -14.69 -15.96
CA ASP A 327 -7.18 -15.52 -15.44
C ASP A 327 -6.74 -16.29 -14.17
N ALA A 328 -5.53 -16.82 -14.15
CA ALA A 328 -4.97 -17.51 -12.99
C ALA A 328 -4.82 -16.56 -11.78
N LEU A 329 -4.43 -15.30 -11.98
CA LEU A 329 -4.34 -14.31 -10.90
C LEU A 329 -5.73 -13.97 -10.33
N TRP A 330 -6.76 -13.81 -11.16
CA TRP A 330 -8.15 -13.64 -10.70
C TRP A 330 -8.64 -14.86 -9.90
N GLU A 331 -8.34 -16.05 -10.36
CA GLU A 331 -8.65 -17.30 -9.66
C GLU A 331 -7.90 -17.39 -8.33
N GLY A 332 -6.63 -16.97 -8.29
CA GLY A 332 -5.81 -16.88 -7.08
C GLY A 332 -6.39 -15.93 -6.03
N ILE A 333 -6.97 -14.80 -6.43
CA ILE A 333 -7.71 -13.91 -5.53
C ILE A 333 -8.95 -14.62 -4.97
N ALA A 334 -9.74 -15.26 -5.84
CA ALA A 334 -10.95 -15.95 -5.44
C ALA A 334 -10.69 -17.13 -4.48
N LYS A 335 -9.57 -17.83 -4.67
CA LYS A 335 -9.09 -18.93 -3.80
C LYS A 335 -8.37 -18.45 -2.53
N GLY A 336 -7.94 -17.19 -2.47
CA GLY A 336 -7.15 -16.64 -1.36
C GLY A 336 -5.66 -17.00 -1.41
N THR A 337 -5.12 -17.42 -2.55
CA THR A 337 -3.68 -17.68 -2.76
C THR A 337 -2.93 -16.43 -3.22
N VAL A 338 -3.62 -15.49 -3.87
CA VAL A 338 -3.17 -14.10 -4.02
C VAL A 338 -3.70 -13.32 -2.81
N HIS A 339 -2.80 -12.92 -1.92
CA HIS A 339 -3.15 -12.36 -0.63
C HIS A 339 -3.45 -10.87 -0.67
N THR A 340 -2.75 -10.13 -1.53
CA THR A 340 -2.80 -8.67 -1.57
C THR A 340 -2.70 -8.15 -2.99
N ILE A 341 -3.16 -6.92 -3.18
CA ILE A 341 -2.95 -6.14 -4.39
C ILE A 341 -2.23 -4.86 -4.01
N GLY A 342 -1.01 -4.70 -4.52
CA GLY A 342 -0.21 -3.49 -4.44
C GLY A 342 -0.26 -2.72 -5.75
N SER A 343 -0.29 -1.40 -5.70
CA SER A 343 -0.30 -0.59 -6.94
C SER A 343 1.03 -0.64 -7.68
N ASP A 344 2.11 -0.74 -6.94
CA ASP A 344 3.49 -0.53 -7.41
C ASP A 344 3.56 0.77 -8.24
N HIS A 345 2.95 1.80 -7.67
CA HIS A 345 2.85 3.10 -8.32
C HIS A 345 4.21 3.75 -8.45
N THR A 346 4.65 3.89 -9.69
CA THR A 346 5.88 4.58 -10.07
C THR A 346 5.57 5.50 -11.25
N ALA A 347 5.31 6.77 -10.96
CA ALA A 347 4.81 7.72 -11.94
C ALA A 347 5.95 8.46 -12.64
N PHE A 348 6.22 8.14 -13.89
CA PHE A 348 7.04 8.95 -14.78
C PHE A 348 6.16 9.92 -15.59
N SER A 349 6.73 11.01 -16.12
CA SER A 349 5.97 11.87 -17.00
C SER A 349 5.59 11.14 -18.29
N LYS A 350 4.49 11.57 -18.93
CA LYS A 350 4.03 10.97 -20.18
C LYS A 350 5.09 11.08 -21.29
N GLU A 351 5.80 12.20 -21.33
CA GLU A 351 6.90 12.45 -22.26
C GLU A 351 8.05 11.47 -22.05
N ALA A 352 8.44 11.23 -20.77
CA ALA A 352 9.48 10.26 -20.44
C ALA A 352 9.09 8.83 -20.79
N LYS A 353 7.82 8.47 -20.63
CA LYS A 353 7.30 7.16 -21.00
C LYS A 353 7.21 6.95 -22.50
N LEU A 354 6.96 8.01 -23.27
CA LEU A 354 6.83 7.99 -24.73
C LEU A 354 8.11 8.40 -25.46
N ASP A 355 9.25 8.51 -24.75
CA ASP A 355 10.55 8.82 -25.36
C ASP A 355 10.87 7.77 -26.44
N PRO A 356 11.02 8.17 -27.73
CA PRO A 356 11.25 7.23 -28.83
C PRO A 356 12.61 6.56 -28.79
N THR A 357 13.52 7.01 -27.94
CA THR A 357 14.86 6.38 -27.77
C THR A 357 14.83 5.17 -26.86
N GLN A 358 13.70 4.85 -26.24
CA GLN A 358 13.57 3.66 -25.41
C GLN A 358 13.65 2.37 -26.23
N THR A 359 14.30 1.38 -25.63
CA THR A 359 14.51 0.06 -26.21
C THR A 359 14.25 -1.03 -25.15
N VAL A 360 14.26 -2.29 -25.54
CA VAL A 360 14.16 -3.43 -24.60
C VAL A 360 15.31 -3.43 -23.57
N ALA A 361 16.44 -2.81 -23.87
CA ALA A 361 17.58 -2.70 -22.95
C ALA A 361 17.53 -1.45 -22.05
N ASN A 362 16.81 -0.41 -22.46
CA ASN A 362 16.73 0.85 -21.75
C ASN A 362 15.33 1.45 -21.87
N PHE A 363 14.52 1.33 -20.83
CA PHE A 363 13.14 1.83 -20.77
C PHE A 363 12.79 2.35 -19.36
N ARG A 364 11.68 3.08 -19.26
CA ARG A 364 11.13 3.57 -18.00
C ARG A 364 10.09 2.57 -17.49
N ALA A 365 10.49 1.75 -16.52
CA ALA A 365 9.58 0.81 -15.86
C ALA A 365 8.72 1.53 -14.82
N GLY A 366 7.40 1.48 -14.96
CA GLY A 366 6.48 2.04 -13.97
C GLY A 366 5.12 2.39 -14.55
N PHE A 367 4.11 2.44 -13.68
CA PHE A 367 2.74 2.73 -14.02
C PHE A 367 2.17 3.85 -13.14
N ASN A 368 1.41 4.74 -13.74
CA ASN A 368 0.59 5.72 -13.01
C ASN A 368 -0.81 5.13 -12.82
N ASN A 369 -1.10 4.57 -11.64
CA ASN A 369 -2.31 3.80 -11.40
C ASN A 369 -2.85 3.88 -9.96
N LEU A 370 -2.21 4.60 -9.04
CA LEU A 370 -2.59 4.64 -7.62
C LEU A 370 -4.02 5.14 -7.39
N GLN A 371 -4.44 6.13 -8.15
CA GLN A 371 -5.81 6.67 -8.07
C GLN A 371 -6.85 5.65 -8.51
N ASP A 372 -6.55 4.86 -9.52
CA ASP A 372 -7.53 4.04 -10.22
C ASP A 372 -7.56 2.58 -9.77
N TYR A 373 -6.53 2.09 -9.04
CA TYR A 373 -6.39 0.65 -8.85
C TYR A 373 -7.55 0.01 -8.06
N ARG A 374 -8.02 0.64 -6.99
CA ARG A 374 -9.19 0.12 -6.25
C ARG A 374 -10.49 0.27 -7.04
N PRO A 375 -10.77 1.43 -7.68
CA PRO A 375 -11.89 1.57 -8.61
C PRO A 375 -11.89 0.55 -9.74
N MET A 376 -10.74 0.30 -10.38
CA MET A 376 -10.60 -0.72 -11.42
C MET A 376 -10.88 -2.12 -10.88
N LEU A 377 -10.30 -2.48 -9.72
CA LEU A 377 -10.53 -3.77 -9.09
C LEU A 377 -12.00 -3.97 -8.70
N TYR A 378 -12.67 -2.94 -8.20
CA TYR A 378 -14.09 -3.00 -7.89
C TYR A 378 -14.92 -3.20 -9.16
N SER A 379 -14.68 -2.38 -10.19
CA SER A 379 -15.39 -2.42 -11.47
C SER A 379 -15.23 -3.75 -12.19
N GLU A 380 -14.00 -4.24 -12.33
CA GLU A 380 -13.69 -5.45 -13.08
C GLU A 380 -13.85 -6.74 -12.26
N GLY A 381 -13.74 -6.64 -10.94
CA GLY A 381 -13.84 -7.75 -10.01
C GLY A 381 -15.24 -7.89 -9.42
N VAL A 382 -15.64 -6.92 -8.60
CA VAL A 382 -16.90 -7.00 -7.83
C VAL A 382 -18.13 -6.78 -8.72
N ALA A 383 -18.15 -5.71 -9.50
CA ALA A 383 -19.30 -5.39 -10.35
C ALA A 383 -19.51 -6.43 -11.47
N LYS A 384 -18.46 -7.15 -11.88
CA LYS A 384 -18.53 -8.27 -12.83
C LYS A 384 -18.59 -9.65 -12.16
N ALA A 385 -18.80 -9.69 -10.84
CA ALA A 385 -18.94 -10.92 -10.04
C ALA A 385 -17.79 -11.94 -10.19
N ARG A 386 -16.55 -11.48 -10.41
CA ARG A 386 -15.34 -12.32 -10.38
C ARG A 386 -14.88 -12.60 -8.97
N ILE A 387 -15.07 -11.62 -8.06
CA ILE A 387 -14.79 -11.70 -6.64
C ILE A 387 -15.93 -11.07 -5.84
N THR A 388 -16.05 -11.42 -4.57
CA THR A 388 -17.02 -10.78 -3.68
C THR A 388 -16.50 -9.42 -3.16
N VAL A 389 -17.38 -8.61 -2.59
CA VAL A 389 -16.97 -7.34 -2.00
C VAL A 389 -16.10 -7.56 -0.74
N GLU A 390 -16.32 -8.67 0.00
CA GLU A 390 -15.49 -9.07 1.13
C GLU A 390 -14.07 -9.44 0.68
N GLN A 391 -13.93 -10.15 -0.45
CA GLN A 391 -12.62 -10.46 -1.05
C GLN A 391 -11.91 -9.18 -1.52
N PHE A 392 -12.64 -8.25 -2.13
CA PHE A 392 -12.10 -6.93 -2.47
C PHE A 392 -11.54 -6.21 -1.24
N VAL A 393 -12.29 -6.18 -0.12
CA VAL A 393 -11.83 -5.59 1.15
C VAL A 393 -10.63 -6.38 1.69
N SER A 394 -10.66 -7.71 1.60
CA SER A 394 -9.56 -8.56 2.06
C SER A 394 -8.24 -8.19 1.39
N VAL A 395 -8.19 -8.19 0.06
CA VAL A 395 -6.93 -8.03 -0.69
C VAL A 395 -6.45 -6.59 -0.77
N THR A 396 -7.32 -5.59 -0.53
CA THR A 396 -6.96 -4.16 -0.63
C THR A 396 -6.88 -3.42 0.71
N ALA A 397 -7.24 -4.07 1.82
CA ALA A 397 -7.23 -3.43 3.13
C ALA A 397 -6.82 -4.38 4.26
N THR A 398 -7.57 -5.47 4.48
CA THR A 398 -7.42 -6.32 5.68
C THR A 398 -6.14 -7.17 5.62
N ASN A 399 -5.91 -7.86 4.51
CA ASN A 399 -4.73 -8.72 4.36
C ASN A 399 -3.42 -7.93 4.40
N PRO A 400 -3.25 -6.82 3.63
CA PRO A 400 -2.04 -6.02 3.76
C PRO A 400 -1.86 -5.51 5.20
N ALA A 401 -2.93 -5.04 5.88
CA ALA A 401 -2.81 -4.61 7.27
C ALA A 401 -2.37 -5.73 8.22
N LYS A 402 -2.89 -6.96 8.04
CA LYS A 402 -2.51 -8.12 8.85
C LYS A 402 -1.08 -8.58 8.57
N ILE A 403 -0.68 -8.67 7.30
CA ILE A 403 0.65 -9.13 6.89
C ILE A 403 1.74 -8.17 7.37
N PHE A 404 1.48 -6.86 7.29
CA PHE A 404 2.46 -5.84 7.66
C PHE A 404 2.32 -5.31 9.10
N GLY A 405 1.55 -6.00 9.97
CA GLY A 405 1.48 -5.67 11.41
C GLY A 405 0.79 -4.34 11.71
N LEU A 406 -0.15 -3.91 10.87
CA LEU A 406 -0.94 -2.69 11.04
C LEU A 406 -2.35 -2.97 11.61
N TYR A 407 -2.81 -4.23 11.53
CA TYR A 407 -4.11 -4.67 12.01
C TYR A 407 -4.09 -4.84 13.55
N PRO A 408 -5.15 -4.50 14.28
CA PRO A 408 -6.46 -4.00 13.82
C PRO A 408 -6.56 -2.47 13.72
N ARG A 409 -5.46 -1.75 13.90
CA ARG A 409 -5.45 -0.29 13.79
C ARG A 409 -5.93 0.18 12.41
N LYS A 410 -5.43 -0.47 11.34
CA LYS A 410 -5.78 -0.24 9.93
C LYS A 410 -6.44 -1.48 9.32
N GLY A 411 -7.08 -1.33 8.16
CA GLY A 411 -7.59 -2.42 7.32
C GLY A 411 -8.90 -3.05 7.78
N THR A 412 -9.60 -2.46 8.76
CA THR A 412 -10.92 -2.93 9.22
C THR A 412 -11.78 -1.77 9.72
N ILE A 413 -13.09 -2.03 9.88
CA ILE A 413 -14.04 -1.15 10.59
C ILE A 413 -14.50 -1.90 11.84
N GLN A 414 -13.90 -1.58 12.98
CA GLN A 414 -14.28 -2.12 14.27
C GLN A 414 -14.08 -1.06 15.36
N VAL A 415 -14.77 -1.17 16.47
CA VAL A 415 -14.60 -0.24 17.60
C VAL A 415 -13.16 -0.25 18.09
N GLY A 416 -12.56 0.93 18.17
CA GLY A 416 -11.16 1.15 18.57
C GLY A 416 -10.15 1.16 17.42
N SER A 417 -10.52 0.78 16.18
CA SER A 417 -9.66 0.98 15.02
C SER A 417 -9.58 2.47 14.65
N ASP A 418 -8.52 2.86 13.93
CA ASP A 418 -8.48 4.17 13.29
C ASP A 418 -9.71 4.30 12.38
N ALA A 419 -10.35 5.46 12.39
CA ALA A 419 -11.52 5.72 11.56
C ALA A 419 -11.11 6.02 10.11
N ASP A 420 -10.54 5.01 9.47
CA ASP A 420 -10.18 4.97 8.07
C ASP A 420 -11.31 4.29 7.30
N VAL A 421 -12.18 5.10 6.69
CA VAL A 421 -13.45 4.65 6.13
C VAL A 421 -13.67 5.26 4.75
N VAL A 422 -14.16 4.46 3.82
CA VAL A 422 -14.57 4.92 2.51
C VAL A 422 -16.07 4.67 2.32
N ILE A 423 -16.81 5.73 2.04
CA ILE A 423 -18.18 5.64 1.55
C ILE A 423 -18.09 5.45 0.04
N TRP A 424 -18.50 4.28 -0.41
CA TRP A 424 -18.36 3.83 -1.79
C TRP A 424 -19.73 3.80 -2.47
N ASP A 425 -19.87 4.54 -3.58
CA ASP A 425 -21.07 4.45 -4.42
C ASP A 425 -20.91 3.28 -5.40
N PRO A 426 -21.65 2.18 -5.24
CA PRO A 426 -21.50 0.98 -6.07
C PRO A 426 -22.08 1.15 -7.49
N THR A 427 -22.83 2.21 -7.75
CA THR A 427 -23.64 2.38 -8.97
C THR A 427 -23.11 3.42 -9.93
N VAL A 428 -22.30 4.35 -9.44
CA VAL A 428 -21.79 5.45 -10.26
C VAL A 428 -20.90 4.92 -11.38
N LYS A 429 -21.03 5.52 -12.56
CA LYS A 429 -20.19 5.20 -13.73
C LYS A 429 -19.34 6.40 -14.10
N LYS A 430 -18.10 6.15 -14.46
CA LYS A 430 -17.15 7.18 -14.89
C LYS A 430 -16.16 6.61 -15.91
N THR A 431 -15.86 7.36 -16.95
CA THR A 431 -14.72 7.09 -17.83
C THR A 431 -13.45 7.71 -17.25
N ILE A 432 -12.38 6.93 -17.12
CA ILE A 432 -11.07 7.43 -16.69
C ILE A 432 -10.52 8.35 -17.78
N ARG A 433 -10.05 9.52 -17.37
CA ARG A 433 -9.47 10.52 -18.26
C ARG A 433 -8.18 11.07 -17.68
N ASP A 434 -7.17 11.27 -18.50
CA ASP A 434 -5.87 11.83 -18.10
C ASP A 434 -6.00 13.14 -17.30
N GLN A 435 -6.94 14.00 -17.69
CA GLN A 435 -7.18 15.29 -17.03
C GLN A 435 -7.74 15.19 -15.61
N ASP A 436 -8.30 14.02 -15.23
CA ASP A 436 -8.88 13.77 -13.90
C ASP A 436 -7.82 13.22 -12.92
N GLU A 437 -6.61 12.94 -13.42
CA GLU A 437 -5.52 12.38 -12.62
C GLU A 437 -4.90 13.44 -11.69
N LEU A 438 -4.82 13.08 -10.41
CA LEU A 438 -4.26 13.91 -9.35
C LEU A 438 -2.74 13.72 -9.18
N SER A 439 -2.19 12.65 -9.76
CA SER A 439 -0.76 12.45 -9.94
C SER A 439 -0.15 13.59 -10.76
N ASN A 440 1.08 13.97 -10.44
CA ASN A 440 1.82 14.94 -11.23
C ASN A 440 2.20 14.43 -12.62
N ALA A 441 2.15 13.11 -12.86
CA ALA A 441 2.34 12.54 -14.20
C ALA A 441 1.22 12.87 -15.19
N ARG A 442 0.03 13.23 -14.69
CA ARG A 442 -1.11 13.74 -15.48
C ARG A 442 -1.61 12.81 -16.58
N TYR A 443 -1.53 11.51 -16.39
CA TYR A 443 -2.19 10.50 -17.23
C TYR A 443 -2.53 9.28 -16.38
N SER A 444 -3.47 8.46 -16.82
CA SER A 444 -3.74 7.15 -16.23
C SER A 444 -3.29 6.03 -17.16
N THR A 445 -2.73 4.96 -16.58
CA THR A 445 -2.49 3.71 -17.32
C THR A 445 -3.79 3.12 -17.89
N TYR A 446 -4.95 3.47 -17.30
CA TYR A 446 -6.27 2.98 -17.71
C TYR A 446 -7.11 4.02 -18.45
N SER A 447 -6.49 5.08 -19.00
CA SER A 447 -7.23 6.12 -19.71
C SER A 447 -8.16 5.57 -20.78
N GLY A 448 -9.43 6.00 -20.79
CA GLY A 448 -10.49 5.52 -21.66
C GLY A 448 -11.32 4.37 -21.13
N TRP A 449 -10.93 3.73 -20.01
CA TRP A 449 -11.74 2.67 -19.38
C TRP A 449 -12.97 3.23 -18.68
N GLU A 450 -14.09 2.49 -18.76
CA GLU A 450 -15.30 2.80 -17.99
C GLU A 450 -15.30 2.06 -16.66
N LEU A 451 -15.48 2.81 -15.58
CA LEU A 451 -15.61 2.30 -14.22
C LEU A 451 -17.06 2.21 -13.79
N THR A 452 -17.37 1.19 -12.99
CA THR A 452 -18.61 1.09 -12.21
C THR A 452 -18.22 0.99 -10.72
N GLY A 453 -18.73 1.92 -9.91
CA GLY A 453 -18.45 2.00 -8.48
C GLY A 453 -17.19 2.80 -8.16
N LEU A 454 -17.36 3.85 -7.35
CA LEU A 454 -16.29 4.79 -7.00
C LEU A 454 -16.37 5.24 -5.53
N PRO A 455 -15.23 5.63 -4.92
CA PRO A 455 -15.24 6.36 -3.66
C PRO A 455 -15.99 7.67 -3.80
N ARG A 456 -17.02 7.90 -2.97
CA ARG A 456 -17.69 9.19 -2.82
C ARG A 456 -16.98 10.03 -1.79
N THR A 457 -16.69 9.45 -0.63
CA THR A 457 -16.06 10.13 0.50
C THR A 457 -15.00 9.22 1.10
N THR A 458 -13.78 9.74 1.26
CA THR A 458 -12.68 9.06 1.97
C THR A 458 -12.41 9.78 3.27
N ILE A 459 -12.45 9.03 4.37
CA ILE A 459 -12.22 9.48 5.74
C ILE A 459 -10.93 8.79 6.20
N ARG A 460 -9.96 9.57 6.67
CA ARG A 460 -8.71 9.09 7.23
C ARG A 460 -8.63 9.56 8.68
N ARG A 461 -8.55 8.63 9.62
CA ARG A 461 -8.53 8.90 11.06
C ARG A 461 -9.60 9.94 11.47
N GLY A 462 -10.84 9.71 11.01
CA GLY A 462 -12.00 10.54 11.34
C GLY A 462 -12.08 11.88 10.61
N GLU A 463 -11.07 12.26 9.84
CA GLU A 463 -11.06 13.47 9.00
C GLU A 463 -11.54 13.13 7.59
N ILE A 464 -12.49 13.88 7.05
CA ILE A 464 -12.86 13.77 5.64
C ILE A 464 -11.78 14.42 4.81
N VAL A 465 -11.04 13.60 4.05
CA VAL A 465 -9.88 14.04 3.25
C VAL A 465 -10.15 14.08 1.75
N PHE A 466 -11.18 13.38 1.31
CA PHE A 466 -11.69 13.44 -0.06
C PHE A 466 -13.22 13.37 -0.02
N ASP A 467 -13.87 14.21 -0.79
CA ASP A 467 -15.33 14.22 -0.92
C ASP A 467 -15.77 14.66 -2.31
N SER A 468 -16.62 13.85 -2.94
CA SER A 468 -17.29 14.16 -4.21
C SER A 468 -16.35 14.72 -5.29
N GLY A 469 -15.22 14.04 -5.52
CA GLY A 469 -14.23 14.36 -6.54
C GLY A 469 -13.18 15.39 -6.13
N LYS A 470 -13.17 15.85 -4.87
CA LYS A 470 -12.23 16.87 -4.38
C LYS A 470 -11.41 16.36 -3.21
N VAL A 471 -10.10 16.50 -3.28
CA VAL A 471 -9.22 16.36 -2.12
C VAL A 471 -9.34 17.61 -1.26
N ILE A 472 -9.72 17.43 -0.01
CA ILE A 472 -9.88 18.49 0.99
C ILE A 472 -8.91 18.34 2.16
N GLY A 473 -8.28 17.17 2.29
CA GLY A 473 -7.19 16.94 3.25
C GLY A 473 -5.99 17.85 2.95
N LYS A 474 -5.28 18.23 3.99
CA LYS A 474 -4.14 19.16 3.89
C LYS A 474 -2.82 18.39 3.93
N PRO A 475 -1.81 18.77 3.12
CA PRO A 475 -0.45 18.26 3.27
C PRO A 475 0.07 18.43 4.71
N GLY A 476 0.85 17.45 5.18
CA GLY A 476 1.38 17.46 6.54
C GLY A 476 0.41 16.95 7.62
N THR A 477 -0.72 16.34 7.24
CA THR A 477 -1.66 15.72 8.19
C THR A 477 -1.60 14.19 8.21
N GLY A 478 -0.87 13.57 7.27
CA GLY A 478 -0.53 12.14 7.28
C GLY A 478 0.45 11.82 8.40
N LYS A 479 0.46 10.59 8.86
CA LYS A 479 1.36 10.12 9.94
C LYS A 479 2.18 8.92 9.47
N PHE A 480 3.38 8.80 10.01
CA PHE A 480 4.08 7.52 9.99
C PHE A 480 3.31 6.51 10.85
N ILE A 481 3.03 5.34 10.29
CA ILE A 481 2.32 4.26 10.98
C ILE A 481 3.31 3.14 11.29
N PRO A 482 3.72 2.97 12.55
CA PRO A 482 4.63 1.91 12.93
C PRO A 482 3.98 0.54 12.76
N GLN A 483 4.74 -0.38 12.20
CA GLN A 483 4.40 -1.79 12.06
C GLN A 483 4.70 -2.53 13.38
N GLN A 484 3.89 -3.51 13.73
CA GLN A 484 4.24 -4.50 14.74
C GLN A 484 5.22 -5.52 14.16
N GLY A 485 6.07 -6.11 15.00
CA GLY A 485 6.94 -7.21 14.59
C GLY A 485 6.13 -8.33 13.94
N TRP A 486 6.62 -8.84 12.80
CA TRP A 486 5.87 -9.83 12.04
C TRP A 486 5.56 -11.08 12.87
N GLN A 487 4.30 -11.46 12.82
CA GLN A 487 3.78 -12.72 13.31
C GLN A 487 2.89 -13.32 12.23
N ARG A 488 2.84 -14.64 12.15
CA ARG A 488 2.02 -15.30 11.13
C ARG A 488 0.55 -14.89 11.26
N PRO A 489 0.00 -14.14 10.29
CA PRO A 489 -1.38 -13.67 10.38
C PRO A 489 -2.37 -14.79 10.05
N ARG A 490 -3.57 -14.71 10.62
CA ARG A 490 -4.75 -15.43 10.12
C ARG A 490 -5.43 -14.55 9.09
N LEU A 491 -5.37 -14.98 7.83
CA LEU A 491 -5.99 -14.23 6.73
C LEU A 491 -7.40 -14.76 6.48
N PRO A 492 -8.40 -13.87 6.24
CA PRO A 492 -9.73 -14.29 5.80
C PRO A 492 -9.66 -14.88 4.37
N HIS A 493 -10.57 -15.78 4.07
CA HIS A 493 -10.73 -16.43 2.75
C HIS A 493 -9.51 -17.23 2.24
N THR A 494 -8.52 -17.54 3.06
CA THR A 494 -7.49 -18.50 2.70
C THR A 494 -7.97 -19.91 3.09
N SER A 495 -7.95 -20.85 2.15
CA SER A 495 -8.10 -22.27 2.49
C SER A 495 -6.96 -22.67 3.43
N SER A 496 -7.32 -23.06 4.63
CA SER A 496 -6.39 -23.60 5.65
C SER A 496 -5.84 -24.95 5.22
#